data_18c77e7c6635bb8b6f5856391de43f67
#
_entry.id   18c77e7c6635bb8b6f5856391de43f67
#
_cell.length_a   1.000
_cell.length_b   1.000
_cell.length_c   1.000
_cell.angle_alpha   90.00
_cell.angle_beta   90.00
_cell.angle_gamma   90.00
#
_symmetry.space_group_name_H-M   'P 1'
#
loop_
_entity.id
_entity.type
_entity.pdbx_description
1 polymer ?
#
loop_
_entity_poly.entity_id
_entity_poly.type
_entity_poly.pdbx_seq_one_letter_code
_entity_poly.pdbx_strand_id
1 'polypeptide(L)'
;MLLFLFVKLPEVTESKEKSTKNFLQVLGVKNVGWGVLAQFFYIGAQIYVFSFLLVFAEDAINMKGQEAKYYAGVAGLLFMIGRFAGTFFMRYISPQKLLAIYSVISIVLSFWVIAGSGISTLYALVALTFFMSIMFPTIFALGIEGAGAETKSASSLLIMSIVGGAIIPPIASKITDISGNIHFSYVVPLLCFIIVFLFSLRFRTKKSSIN
;
A
#
# COMPACT_ATOMS: atom_id res chain seq x y z
N MET A 1 26.79 -4.16 10.79
CA MET A 1 26.96 -3.49 12.09
C MET A 1 28.37 -2.87 12.25
N LEU A 2 29.45 -3.51 11.85
CA LEU A 2 30.83 -2.97 11.93
C LEU A 2 31.08 -1.72 11.06
N LEU A 3 30.39 -1.55 9.93
CA LEU A 3 30.53 -0.39 9.02
C LEU A 3 30.09 0.93 9.67
N PHE A 4 29.13 0.90 10.60
CA PHE A 4 28.63 2.10 11.28
C PHE A 4 29.58 2.65 12.35
N LEU A 5 30.57 1.88 12.77
CA LEU A 5 31.58 2.33 13.76
C LEU A 5 32.61 3.28 13.12
N PHE A 6 32.78 3.25 11.81
CA PHE A 6 33.78 4.06 11.08
C PHE A 6 33.18 5.23 10.30
N VAL A 7 31.85 5.34 10.22
CA VAL A 7 31.19 6.46 9.54
C VAL A 7 30.73 7.47 10.60
N LYS A 8 31.42 8.62 10.69
CA LYS A 8 30.88 9.79 11.40
C LYS A 8 29.60 10.20 10.69
N LEU A 9 28.46 9.82 11.27
CA LEU A 9 27.17 10.33 10.80
C LEU A 9 27.16 11.84 11.01
N PRO A 10 26.80 12.66 9.99
CA PRO A 10 26.62 14.07 10.22
C PRO A 10 25.53 14.23 11.28
N GLU A 11 25.84 14.98 12.34
CA GLU A 11 24.85 15.38 13.31
C GLU A 11 23.79 16.19 12.54
N VAL A 12 22.62 15.57 12.36
CA VAL A 12 21.46 16.27 11.86
C VAL A 12 21.10 17.27 12.97
N THR A 13 21.56 18.51 12.83
CA THR A 13 21.09 19.62 13.63
C THR A 13 19.58 19.66 13.41
N GLU A 14 18.82 19.16 14.39
CA GLU A 14 17.37 19.30 14.42
C GLU A 14 17.11 20.80 14.30
N SER A 15 16.58 21.22 13.17
CA SER A 15 16.04 22.57 13.04
C SER A 15 15.00 22.70 14.14
N LYS A 16 15.25 23.57 15.09
CA LYS A 16 14.35 23.89 16.22
C LYS A 16 13.10 24.65 15.74
N GLU A 17 12.55 24.30 14.61
CA GLU A 17 11.20 24.69 14.27
C GLU A 17 10.27 23.92 15.21
N LYS A 18 9.87 24.61 16.30
CA LYS A 18 8.87 24.06 17.22
C LYS A 18 7.60 23.80 16.44
N SER A 19 7.22 22.51 16.34
CA SER A 19 5.86 22.16 15.96
C SER A 19 4.89 22.95 16.82
N THR A 20 4.09 23.80 16.22
CA THR A 20 3.13 24.66 16.91
C THR A 20 1.77 23.99 17.06
N LYS A 21 1.56 22.87 16.36
CA LYS A 21 0.29 22.14 16.35
C LYS A 21 0.33 20.92 17.27
N ASN A 22 -0.77 20.70 17.99
CA ASN A 22 -0.97 19.44 18.70
C ASN A 22 -0.96 18.27 17.70
N PHE A 23 -0.46 17.11 18.11
CA PHE A 23 -0.29 15.91 17.28
C PHE A 23 -1.53 15.58 16.40
N LEU A 24 -2.75 15.67 16.96
CA LEU A 24 -3.99 15.44 16.21
C LEU A 24 -4.36 16.58 15.25
N GLN A 25 -3.94 17.82 15.54
CA GLN A 25 -4.19 18.96 14.65
C GLN A 25 -3.41 18.87 13.35
N VAL A 26 -2.34 18.06 13.32
CA VAL A 26 -1.55 17.78 12.11
C VAL A 26 -2.37 17.00 11.06
N LEU A 27 -3.40 16.25 11.47
CA LEU A 27 -4.34 15.62 10.53
C LEU A 27 -5.08 16.65 9.65
N GLY A 28 -5.23 17.88 10.12
CA GLY A 28 -5.80 19.00 9.36
C GLY A 28 -4.83 19.62 8.34
N VAL A 29 -3.55 19.25 8.36
CA VAL A 29 -2.58 19.71 7.35
C VAL A 29 -2.91 19.07 5.99
N LYS A 30 -2.82 19.88 4.95
CA LYS A 30 -3.39 19.70 3.61
C LYS A 30 -3.44 18.26 3.05
N ASN A 31 -2.36 17.47 3.21
CA ASN A 31 -2.27 16.14 2.62
C ASN A 31 -2.20 15.02 3.67
N VAL A 32 -1.87 15.37 4.91
CA VAL A 32 -1.56 14.38 5.98
C VAL A 32 -2.78 13.52 6.30
N GLY A 33 -3.94 14.11 6.57
CA GLY A 33 -5.13 13.35 6.94
C GLY A 33 -5.57 12.35 5.85
N TRP A 34 -5.55 12.78 4.59
CA TRP A 34 -5.84 11.88 3.47
C TRP A 34 -4.74 10.84 3.25
N GLY A 35 -3.48 11.20 3.48
CA GLY A 35 -2.36 10.27 3.45
C GLY A 35 -2.49 9.18 4.51
N VAL A 36 -2.83 9.56 5.74
CA VAL A 36 -3.08 8.62 6.86
C VAL A 36 -4.23 7.67 6.53
N LEU A 37 -5.33 8.19 5.99
CA LEU A 37 -6.48 7.38 5.58
C LEU A 37 -6.09 6.39 4.46
N ALA A 38 -5.45 6.88 3.40
CA ALA A 38 -5.02 6.03 2.28
C ALA A 38 -4.01 4.96 2.73
N GLN A 39 -3.07 5.33 3.61
CA GLN A 39 -2.07 4.42 4.15
C GLN A 39 -2.70 3.32 5.02
N PHE A 40 -3.67 3.68 5.87
CA PHE A 40 -4.41 2.75 6.70
C PHE A 40 -5.10 1.66 5.85
N PHE A 41 -5.88 2.07 4.86
CA PHE A 41 -6.58 1.13 3.99
C PHE A 41 -5.63 0.33 3.10
N TYR A 42 -4.59 0.99 2.57
CA TYR A 42 -3.57 0.31 1.76
C TYR A 42 -2.88 -0.82 2.53
N ILE A 43 -2.40 -0.55 3.75
CA ILE A 43 -1.69 -1.57 4.55
C ILE A 43 -2.65 -2.70 4.93
N GLY A 44 -3.90 -2.36 5.26
CA GLY A 44 -4.92 -3.37 5.50
C GLY A 44 -5.10 -4.32 4.32
N ALA A 45 -5.23 -3.78 3.11
CA ALA A 45 -5.32 -4.57 1.89
C ALA A 45 -4.05 -5.40 1.65
N GLN A 46 -2.88 -4.80 1.83
CA GLN A 46 -1.59 -5.48 1.61
C GLN A 46 -1.44 -6.68 2.54
N ILE A 47 -1.66 -6.50 3.83
CA ILE A 47 -1.54 -7.59 4.81
C ILE A 47 -2.57 -8.68 4.53
N TYR A 48 -3.81 -8.31 4.19
CA TYR A 48 -4.83 -9.28 3.83
C TYR A 48 -4.42 -10.13 2.62
N VAL A 49 -4.03 -9.48 1.52
CA VAL A 49 -3.62 -10.17 0.28
C VAL A 49 -2.48 -11.16 0.54
N PHE A 50 -1.44 -10.76 1.28
CA PHE A 50 -0.31 -11.64 1.56
C PHE A 50 -0.66 -12.78 2.53
N SER A 51 -1.42 -12.49 3.60
CA SER A 51 -1.76 -13.48 4.62
C SER A 51 -2.75 -14.52 4.11
N PHE A 52 -3.68 -14.12 3.25
CA PHE A 52 -4.74 -14.99 2.76
C PHE A 52 -4.46 -15.60 1.39
N LEU A 53 -3.31 -15.33 0.76
CA LEU A 53 -2.94 -15.93 -0.53
C LEU A 53 -2.88 -17.45 -0.47
N LEU A 54 -2.29 -18.02 0.58
CA LEU A 54 -2.23 -19.47 0.79
C LEU A 54 -3.63 -20.06 0.99
N VAL A 55 -4.42 -19.43 1.88
CA VAL A 55 -5.79 -19.86 2.16
C VAL A 55 -6.64 -19.80 0.89
N PHE A 56 -6.48 -18.74 0.08
CA PHE A 56 -7.17 -18.62 -1.20
C PHE A 56 -6.81 -19.73 -2.19
N ALA A 57 -5.53 -20.08 -2.29
CA ALA A 57 -5.08 -21.16 -3.18
C ALA A 57 -5.63 -22.52 -2.74
N GLU A 58 -5.70 -22.77 -1.44
CA GLU A 58 -6.23 -24.02 -0.89
C GLU A 58 -7.76 -24.10 -0.99
N ASP A 59 -8.47 -23.03 -0.61
CA ASP A 59 -9.93 -23.02 -0.50
C ASP A 59 -10.62 -22.82 -1.87
N ALA A 60 -10.19 -21.81 -2.65
CA ALA A 60 -10.82 -21.48 -3.94
C ALA A 60 -10.44 -22.41 -5.10
N ILE A 61 -9.25 -23.04 -5.05
CA ILE A 61 -8.67 -23.77 -6.18
C ILE A 61 -8.39 -25.24 -5.81
N ASN A 62 -8.60 -25.62 -4.55
CA ASN A 62 -8.25 -26.96 -4.02
C ASN A 62 -6.77 -27.34 -4.26
N MET A 63 -5.88 -26.36 -4.21
CA MET A 63 -4.45 -26.56 -4.43
C MET A 63 -3.80 -27.18 -3.19
N LYS A 64 -2.90 -28.13 -3.39
CA LYS A 64 -2.16 -28.72 -2.26
C LYS A 64 -1.23 -27.68 -1.63
N GLY A 65 -1.11 -27.69 -0.29
CA GLY A 65 -0.35 -26.68 0.45
C GLY A 65 1.09 -26.46 0.01
N GLN A 66 1.76 -27.49 -0.56
CA GLN A 66 3.12 -27.35 -1.11
C GLN A 66 3.14 -26.49 -2.39
N GLU A 67 2.17 -26.66 -3.26
CA GLU A 67 2.03 -25.86 -4.48
C GLU A 67 1.61 -24.43 -4.16
N ALA A 68 0.70 -24.24 -3.19
CA ALA A 68 0.28 -22.95 -2.71
C ALA A 68 1.46 -22.11 -2.15
N LYS A 69 2.40 -22.74 -1.42
CA LYS A 69 3.63 -22.10 -0.93
C LYS A 69 4.53 -21.61 -2.06
N TYR A 70 4.58 -22.33 -3.20
CA TYR A 70 5.33 -21.87 -4.37
C TYR A 70 4.77 -20.55 -4.90
N TYR A 71 3.45 -20.42 -5.04
CA TYR A 71 2.80 -19.17 -5.47
C TYR A 71 2.99 -18.03 -4.49
N ALA A 72 3.00 -18.31 -3.18
CA ALA A 72 3.34 -17.31 -2.17
C ALA A 72 4.79 -16.80 -2.31
N GLY A 73 5.73 -17.70 -2.61
CA GLY A 73 7.11 -17.33 -2.93
C GLY A 73 7.21 -16.46 -4.18
N VAL A 74 6.49 -16.83 -5.25
CA VAL A 74 6.42 -16.04 -6.49
C VAL A 74 5.81 -14.67 -6.24
N ALA A 75 4.75 -14.57 -5.43
CA ALA A 75 4.14 -13.30 -5.04
C ALA A 75 5.13 -12.38 -4.31
N GLY A 76 5.92 -12.93 -3.38
CA GLY A 76 6.99 -12.19 -2.71
C GLY A 76 8.08 -11.70 -3.66
N LEU A 77 8.50 -12.53 -4.61
CA LEU A 77 9.47 -12.15 -5.65
C LEU A 77 8.91 -11.06 -6.57
N LEU A 78 7.65 -11.18 -7.02
CA LEU A 78 7.01 -10.15 -7.84
C LEU A 78 6.85 -8.83 -7.07
N PHE A 79 6.54 -8.88 -5.80
CA PHE A 79 6.51 -7.69 -4.95
C PHE A 79 7.89 -7.02 -4.87
N MET A 80 8.96 -7.79 -4.74
CA MET A 80 10.33 -7.26 -4.74
C MET A 80 10.68 -6.65 -6.10
N ILE A 81 10.45 -7.37 -7.20
CA ILE A 81 10.70 -6.90 -8.57
C ILE A 81 9.88 -5.64 -8.85
N GLY A 82 8.61 -5.63 -8.45
CA GLY A 82 7.72 -4.48 -8.60
C GLY A 82 8.23 -3.22 -7.91
N ARG A 83 8.92 -3.37 -6.76
CA ARG A 83 9.53 -2.25 -6.05
C ARG A 83 10.68 -1.62 -6.85
N PHE A 84 11.54 -2.42 -7.44
CA PHE A 84 12.61 -1.92 -8.33
C PHE A 84 12.05 -1.30 -9.61
N ALA A 85 11.13 -2.02 -10.28
CA ALA A 85 10.47 -1.54 -11.48
C ALA A 85 9.71 -0.23 -11.25
N GLY A 86 8.94 -0.15 -10.17
CA GLY A 86 8.20 1.05 -9.82
C GLY A 86 9.10 2.24 -9.51
N THR A 87 10.21 2.02 -8.80
CA THR A 87 11.21 3.07 -8.55
C THR A 87 11.85 3.54 -9.87
N PHE A 88 12.10 2.63 -10.79
CA PHE A 88 12.60 2.99 -12.12
C PHE A 88 11.59 3.84 -12.91
N PHE A 89 10.31 3.44 -12.92
CA PHE A 89 9.25 4.18 -13.60
C PHE A 89 9.01 5.58 -13.01
N MET A 90 9.27 5.79 -11.71
CA MET A 90 9.17 7.11 -11.08
C MET A 90 10.18 8.14 -11.63
N ARG A 91 11.21 7.71 -12.37
CA ARG A 91 12.11 8.64 -13.08
C ARG A 91 11.43 9.31 -14.28
N TYR A 92 10.43 8.64 -14.87
CA TYR A 92 9.75 9.08 -16.09
C TYR A 92 8.31 9.52 -15.83
N ILE A 93 7.68 8.97 -14.80
CA ILE A 93 6.26 9.19 -14.48
C ILE A 93 6.19 9.77 -13.07
N SER A 94 5.41 10.84 -12.90
CA SER A 94 5.23 11.42 -11.56
C SER A 94 4.64 10.39 -10.59
N PRO A 95 5.07 10.38 -9.31
CA PRO A 95 4.62 9.41 -8.30
C PRO A 95 3.09 9.33 -8.19
N GLN A 96 2.40 10.47 -8.29
CA GLN A 96 0.93 10.54 -8.23
C GLN A 96 0.26 9.78 -9.38
N LYS A 97 0.78 9.97 -10.61
CA LYS A 97 0.25 9.27 -11.80
C LYS A 97 0.52 7.78 -11.73
N LEU A 98 1.72 7.41 -11.29
CA LEU A 98 2.09 6.01 -11.16
C LEU A 98 1.23 5.31 -10.09
N LEU A 99 0.98 5.98 -8.95
CA LEU A 99 0.09 5.50 -7.91
C LEU A 99 -1.34 5.31 -8.45
N ALA A 100 -1.85 6.28 -9.25
CA ALA A 100 -3.16 6.17 -9.87
C ALA A 100 -3.26 4.96 -10.81
N ILE A 101 -2.28 4.79 -11.71
CA ILE A 101 -2.25 3.66 -12.65
C ILE A 101 -2.22 2.33 -11.89
N TYR A 102 -1.33 2.20 -10.91
CA TYR A 102 -1.19 0.98 -10.12
C TYR A 102 -2.46 0.68 -9.31
N SER A 103 -3.10 1.71 -8.75
CA SER A 103 -4.37 1.54 -8.02
C SER A 103 -5.50 1.05 -8.95
N VAL A 104 -5.61 1.59 -10.17
CA VAL A 104 -6.62 1.14 -11.15
C VAL A 104 -6.39 -0.31 -11.54
N ILE A 105 -5.13 -0.69 -11.84
CA ILE A 105 -4.81 -2.08 -12.17
C ILE A 105 -5.14 -2.99 -10.97
N SER A 106 -4.83 -2.56 -9.74
CA SER A 106 -5.15 -3.33 -8.54
C SER A 106 -6.66 -3.50 -8.33
N ILE A 107 -7.46 -2.47 -8.64
CA ILE A 107 -8.92 -2.56 -8.62
C ILE A 107 -9.42 -3.60 -9.64
N VAL A 108 -8.92 -3.55 -10.88
CA VAL A 108 -9.30 -4.50 -11.94
C VAL A 108 -8.91 -5.93 -11.56
N LEU A 109 -7.69 -6.14 -11.04
CA LEU A 109 -7.24 -7.47 -10.61
C LEU A 109 -8.06 -7.97 -9.41
N SER A 110 -8.38 -7.12 -8.43
CA SER A 110 -9.24 -7.49 -7.30
C SER A 110 -10.65 -7.84 -7.76
N PHE A 111 -11.20 -7.10 -8.72
CA PHE A 111 -12.49 -7.44 -9.34
C PHE A 111 -12.45 -8.80 -10.03
N TRP A 112 -11.35 -9.10 -10.75
CA TRP A 112 -11.17 -10.41 -11.38
C TRP A 112 -11.08 -11.55 -10.35
N VAL A 113 -10.43 -11.33 -9.21
CA VAL A 113 -10.40 -12.30 -8.10
C VAL A 113 -11.81 -12.58 -7.57
N ILE A 114 -12.69 -11.57 -7.53
CA ILE A 114 -14.06 -11.71 -7.01
C ILE A 114 -14.96 -12.43 -8.04
N ALA A 115 -14.91 -12.03 -9.31
CA ALA A 115 -15.84 -12.46 -10.36
C ALA A 115 -15.35 -13.67 -11.16
N GLY A 116 -14.06 -13.96 -11.13
CA GLY A 116 -13.43 -15.05 -11.86
C GLY A 116 -13.51 -16.39 -11.15
N SER A 117 -12.95 -17.41 -11.77
CA SER A 117 -12.88 -18.77 -11.22
C SER A 117 -11.59 -19.48 -11.60
N GLY A 118 -11.24 -20.51 -10.83
CA GLY A 118 -10.09 -21.37 -11.08
C GLY A 118 -8.74 -20.65 -10.97
N ILE A 119 -7.71 -21.22 -11.56
CA ILE A 119 -6.30 -20.80 -11.42
C ILE A 119 -6.03 -19.36 -11.92
N SER A 120 -6.90 -18.81 -12.80
CA SER A 120 -6.77 -17.45 -13.32
C SER A 120 -6.89 -16.40 -12.20
N THR A 121 -7.70 -16.68 -11.18
CA THR A 121 -7.87 -15.77 -10.02
C THR A 121 -6.63 -15.77 -9.14
N LEU A 122 -5.94 -16.89 -9.00
CA LEU A 122 -4.66 -16.97 -8.31
C LEU A 122 -3.56 -16.18 -9.05
N TYR A 123 -3.50 -16.28 -10.38
CA TYR A 123 -2.57 -15.48 -11.17
C TYR A 123 -2.85 -13.98 -11.03
N ALA A 124 -4.12 -13.57 -11.01
CA ALA A 124 -4.49 -12.19 -10.76
C ALA A 124 -4.06 -11.73 -9.36
N LEU A 125 -4.22 -12.59 -8.35
CA LEU A 125 -3.82 -12.30 -6.98
C LEU A 125 -2.29 -12.19 -6.85
N VAL A 126 -1.54 -13.06 -7.49
CA VAL A 126 -0.07 -13.01 -7.54
C VAL A 126 0.40 -11.75 -8.29
N ALA A 127 -0.22 -11.41 -9.43
CA ALA A 127 0.09 -10.19 -10.18
C ALA A 127 -0.22 -8.92 -9.38
N LEU A 128 -1.28 -8.94 -8.56
CA LEU A 128 -1.66 -7.83 -7.69
C LEU A 128 -0.51 -7.40 -6.77
N THR A 129 0.29 -8.36 -6.27
CA THR A 129 1.42 -8.05 -5.37
C THR A 129 2.48 -7.19 -6.03
N PHE A 130 2.71 -7.35 -7.34
CA PHE A 130 3.63 -6.49 -8.09
C PHE A 130 3.19 -5.01 -8.04
N PHE A 131 1.91 -4.73 -8.31
CA PHE A 131 1.39 -3.36 -8.33
C PHE A 131 1.30 -2.75 -6.93
N MET A 132 1.09 -3.55 -5.90
CA MET A 132 1.10 -3.09 -4.52
C MET A 132 2.47 -2.59 -4.06
N SER A 133 3.55 -3.08 -4.63
CA SER A 133 4.92 -2.98 -4.10
C SER A 133 5.42 -1.56 -3.79
N ILE A 134 5.03 -0.56 -4.59
CA ILE A 134 5.48 0.85 -4.43
C ILE A 134 4.43 1.75 -3.79
N MET A 135 3.22 1.27 -3.56
CA MET A 135 2.13 2.13 -3.06
C MET A 135 2.46 2.70 -1.68
N PHE A 136 3.00 1.88 -0.76
CA PHE A 136 3.37 2.32 0.58
C PHE A 136 4.30 3.55 0.57
N PRO A 137 5.51 3.48 -0.01
CA PRO A 137 6.43 4.61 0.00
C PRO A 137 5.87 5.81 -0.78
N THR A 138 5.06 5.57 -1.81
CA THR A 138 4.46 6.64 -2.60
C THR A 138 3.38 7.39 -1.82
N ILE A 139 2.47 6.68 -1.14
CA ILE A 139 1.44 7.28 -0.28
C ILE A 139 2.11 8.06 0.85
N PHE A 140 3.15 7.48 1.47
CA PHE A 140 3.90 8.12 2.54
C PHE A 140 4.53 9.43 2.07
N ALA A 141 5.28 9.41 0.97
CA ALA A 141 5.93 10.60 0.42
C ALA A 141 4.93 11.71 0.08
N LEU A 142 3.82 11.35 -0.58
CA LEU A 142 2.75 12.29 -0.92
C LEU A 142 2.01 12.81 0.32
N GLY A 143 1.84 11.96 1.34
CA GLY A 143 1.18 12.32 2.59
C GLY A 143 1.93 13.37 3.39
N ILE A 144 3.26 13.33 3.41
CA ILE A 144 4.09 14.34 4.09
C ILE A 144 4.37 15.58 3.22
N GLU A 145 4.02 15.55 1.93
CA GLU A 145 4.27 16.66 1.02
C GLU A 145 3.52 17.92 1.49
N GLY A 146 4.28 19.01 1.73
CA GLY A 146 3.74 20.28 2.22
C GLY A 146 3.48 20.32 3.72
N ALA A 147 3.94 19.35 4.51
CA ALA A 147 3.81 19.38 5.96
C ALA A 147 4.77 20.39 6.64
N GLY A 148 5.86 20.81 5.96
CA GLY A 148 6.79 21.82 6.48
C GLY A 148 7.33 21.46 7.87
N ALA A 149 7.18 22.36 8.84
CA ALA A 149 7.59 22.15 10.23
C ALA A 149 6.93 20.94 10.91
N GLU A 150 5.77 20.52 10.42
CA GLU A 150 4.99 19.40 10.98
C GLU A 150 5.38 18.03 10.38
N THR A 151 6.40 17.96 9.54
CA THR A 151 6.81 16.71 8.84
C THR A 151 7.09 15.57 9.82
N LYS A 152 7.69 15.83 10.97
CA LYS A 152 7.99 14.82 12.00
C LYS A 152 6.69 14.21 12.56
N SER A 153 5.74 15.04 12.94
CA SER A 153 4.43 14.60 13.44
C SER A 153 3.58 13.93 12.37
N ALA A 154 3.63 14.44 11.13
CA ALA A 154 2.94 13.85 9.98
C ALA A 154 3.49 12.45 9.66
N SER A 155 4.81 12.27 9.66
CA SER A 155 5.46 10.97 9.45
C SER A 155 5.06 9.97 10.54
N SER A 156 5.01 10.41 11.80
CA SER A 156 4.57 9.56 12.92
C SER A 156 3.12 9.09 12.74
N LEU A 157 2.21 9.97 12.32
CA LEU A 157 0.81 9.63 12.05
C LEU A 157 0.67 8.64 10.89
N LEU A 158 1.44 8.83 9.80
CA LEU A 158 1.46 7.90 8.68
C LEU A 158 2.00 6.52 9.07
N ILE A 159 3.01 6.47 9.94
CA ILE A 159 3.51 5.19 10.48
C ILE A 159 2.45 4.54 11.37
N MET A 160 1.78 5.31 12.23
CA MET A 160 0.69 4.76 13.08
C MET A 160 -0.47 4.18 12.27
N SER A 161 -0.69 4.64 11.03
CA SER A 161 -1.72 4.09 10.16
C SER A 161 -1.47 2.61 9.77
N ILE A 162 -0.29 2.04 10.06
CA ILE A 162 0.02 0.61 9.93
C ILE A 162 -0.97 -0.26 10.72
N VAL A 163 -1.61 0.28 11.74
CA VAL A 163 -2.68 -0.39 12.48
C VAL A 163 -3.83 -0.89 11.59
N GLY A 164 -4.00 -0.30 10.39
CA GLY A 164 -4.94 -0.81 9.37
C GLY A 164 -4.73 -2.27 9.02
N GLY A 165 -3.47 -2.74 9.08
CA GLY A 165 -3.12 -4.14 8.89
C GLY A 165 -3.59 -5.08 9.99
N ALA A 166 -3.95 -4.58 11.16
CA ALA A 166 -4.56 -5.36 12.22
C ALA A 166 -6.09 -5.33 12.17
N ILE A 167 -6.68 -4.27 11.59
CA ILE A 167 -8.14 -4.05 11.59
C ILE A 167 -8.80 -4.60 10.33
N ILE A 168 -8.24 -4.35 9.16
CA ILE A 168 -8.86 -4.70 7.88
C ILE A 168 -8.91 -6.22 7.62
N PRO A 169 -7.85 -7.02 7.86
CA PRO A 169 -7.88 -8.46 7.59
C PRO A 169 -8.97 -9.21 8.36
N PRO A 170 -9.21 -9.00 9.67
CA PRO A 170 -10.32 -9.60 10.37
C PRO A 170 -11.70 -9.26 9.78
N ILE A 171 -11.88 -8.02 9.29
CA ILE A 171 -13.12 -7.61 8.64
C ILE A 171 -13.33 -8.39 7.35
N ALA A 172 -12.28 -8.51 6.52
CA ALA A 172 -12.34 -9.27 5.28
C ALA A 172 -12.56 -10.77 5.52
N SER A 173 -11.87 -11.36 6.50
CA SER A 173 -12.05 -12.75 6.90
C SER A 173 -13.48 -13.06 7.36
N LYS A 174 -14.10 -12.14 8.12
CA LYS A 174 -15.48 -12.30 8.55
C LYS A 174 -16.48 -12.37 7.37
N ILE A 175 -16.17 -11.69 6.26
CA ILE A 175 -16.99 -11.81 5.04
C ILE A 175 -16.87 -13.21 4.45
N THR A 176 -15.68 -13.82 4.44
CA THR A 176 -15.50 -15.23 4.06
C THR A 176 -16.34 -16.14 4.93
N ASP A 177 -16.29 -15.99 6.26
CA ASP A 177 -17.02 -16.82 7.20
C ASP A 177 -18.55 -16.75 7.01
N ILE A 178 -19.07 -15.54 6.71
CA ILE A 178 -20.51 -15.32 6.51
C ILE A 178 -20.97 -15.82 5.14
N SER A 179 -20.17 -15.57 4.08
CA SER A 179 -20.55 -15.89 2.70
C SER A 179 -20.23 -17.35 2.32
N GLY A 180 -19.37 -18.03 3.09
CA GLY A 180 -18.85 -19.35 2.73
C GLY A 180 -17.97 -19.36 1.48
N ASN A 181 -17.52 -18.18 1.01
CA ASN A 181 -16.74 -18.05 -0.22
C ASN A 181 -15.66 -16.98 -0.07
N ILE A 182 -14.40 -17.39 -0.15
CA ILE A 182 -13.24 -16.50 -0.01
C ILE A 182 -13.14 -15.43 -1.10
N HIS A 183 -13.69 -15.66 -2.29
CA HIS A 183 -13.69 -14.67 -3.37
C HIS A 183 -14.38 -13.37 -2.95
N PHE A 184 -15.51 -13.44 -2.23
CA PHE A 184 -16.26 -12.26 -1.79
C PHE A 184 -15.50 -11.39 -0.78
N SER A 185 -14.59 -11.95 -0.01
CA SER A 185 -13.78 -11.16 0.94
C SER A 185 -12.84 -10.16 0.25
N TYR A 186 -12.48 -10.41 -1.02
CA TYR A 186 -11.65 -9.50 -1.82
C TYR A 186 -12.36 -8.20 -2.22
N VAL A 187 -13.67 -8.07 -1.92
CA VAL A 187 -14.37 -6.77 -1.96
C VAL A 187 -13.71 -5.77 -1.01
N VAL A 188 -13.17 -6.21 0.13
CA VAL A 188 -12.51 -5.31 1.09
C VAL A 188 -11.21 -4.73 0.51
N PRO A 189 -10.23 -5.52 0.02
CA PRO A 189 -9.07 -4.98 -0.71
C PRO A 189 -9.46 -4.09 -1.89
N LEU A 190 -10.49 -4.45 -2.66
CA LEU A 190 -10.98 -3.65 -3.77
C LEU A 190 -11.39 -2.25 -3.31
N LEU A 191 -12.20 -2.14 -2.24
CA LEU A 191 -12.60 -0.86 -1.66
C LEU A 191 -11.38 -0.08 -1.13
N CYS A 192 -10.41 -0.76 -0.53
CA CYS A 192 -9.16 -0.14 -0.09
C CYS A 192 -8.39 0.49 -1.27
N PHE A 193 -8.28 -0.21 -2.40
CA PHE A 193 -7.60 0.34 -3.59
C PHE A 193 -8.36 1.48 -4.23
N ILE A 194 -9.70 1.51 -4.15
CA ILE A 194 -10.50 2.67 -4.57
C ILE A 194 -10.14 3.90 -3.73
N ILE A 195 -9.98 3.75 -2.41
CA ILE A 195 -9.57 4.85 -1.52
C ILE A 195 -8.17 5.35 -1.89
N VAL A 196 -7.23 4.44 -2.18
CA VAL A 196 -5.88 4.81 -2.65
C VAL A 196 -5.93 5.54 -3.99
N PHE A 197 -6.77 5.10 -4.91
CA PHE A 197 -6.98 5.77 -6.19
C PHE A 197 -7.53 7.19 -5.99
N LEU A 198 -8.56 7.37 -5.17
CA LEU A 198 -9.13 8.69 -4.85
C LEU A 198 -8.08 9.61 -4.21
N PHE A 199 -7.24 9.07 -3.33
CA PHE A 199 -6.11 9.81 -2.78
C PHE A 199 -5.16 10.28 -3.87
N SER A 200 -4.80 9.43 -4.83
CA SER A 200 -3.87 9.78 -5.91
C SER A 200 -4.41 10.91 -6.81
N LEU A 201 -5.73 10.95 -7.06
CA LEU A 201 -6.38 11.99 -7.86
C LEU A 201 -6.37 13.37 -7.19
N ARG A 202 -6.28 13.42 -5.87
CA ARG A 202 -6.23 14.68 -5.12
C ARG A 202 -4.96 15.49 -5.40
N PHE A 203 -3.87 14.82 -5.76
CA PHE A 203 -2.63 15.46 -6.16
C PHE A 203 -2.67 15.85 -7.63
N ARG A 204 -3.43 16.89 -7.96
CA ARG A 204 -3.35 17.48 -9.28
C ARG A 204 -1.94 18.04 -9.47
N THR A 205 -1.23 17.56 -10.45
CA THR A 205 0.07 18.06 -10.87
C THR A 205 0.01 19.59 -10.98
N LYS A 206 0.64 20.30 -10.05
CA LYS A 206 1.17 21.60 -10.36
C LYS A 206 2.19 21.35 -11.46
N LYS A 207 1.87 21.75 -12.69
CA LYS A 207 2.81 21.80 -13.79
C LYS A 207 4.02 22.57 -13.24
N SER A 208 5.13 21.88 -13.00
CA SER A 208 6.40 22.53 -12.73
C SER A 208 6.71 23.33 -14.00
N SER A 209 6.47 24.61 -13.95
CA SER A 209 7.05 25.56 -14.91
C SER A 209 8.53 25.65 -14.55
N ILE A 210 9.30 24.71 -15.10
CA ILE A 210 10.74 24.88 -15.23
C ILE A 210 10.89 25.78 -16.45
N ASN A 211 11.08 27.06 -16.20
CA ASN A 211 11.77 27.98 -17.09
C ASN A 211 13.23 28.00 -16.69
#